data_b5989bdb697565d8660c34ba48a5e78d
#
_entry.id   b5989bdb697565d8660c34ba48a5e78d
#
_cell.length_a   1.000
_cell.length_b   1.000
_cell.length_c   1.000
_cell.angle_alpha   90.00
_cell.angle_beta   90.00
_cell.angle_gamma   90.00
#
_symmetry.space_group_name_H-M   'P 1'
#
loop_
_entity.id
_entity.type
_entity.pdbx_description
1 polymer ?
#
loop_
_entity_poly.entity_id
_entity_poly.type
_entity_poly.pdbx_seq_one_letter_code
_entity_poly.pdbx_strand_id
1 'polypeptide(L)'
;MLVIDASVAIAASHSPIGLARLGSHKLVAPHLLAAESSSVLHEMVWRREIALDRGRLMLSRIAAGPIELMSPEGLADAAWAVAEELGWAKTYDAEYVALARLLGCRLVTVDERMLRGIARLRIAVRPQDV
;
A
#
# COMPACT_ATOMS: atom_id res chain seq x y z
N MET A 1 3.74 11.25 -8.84
CA MET A 1 2.78 10.65 -7.86
C MET A 1 2.87 9.13 -7.96
N LEU A 2 2.84 8.47 -6.83
CA LEU A 2 2.86 7.02 -6.72
C LEU A 2 1.82 6.59 -5.70
N VAL A 3 1.03 5.56 -6.02
CA VAL A 3 0.23 4.86 -5.02
C VAL A 3 1.14 3.83 -4.34
N ILE A 4 1.11 3.76 -3.01
CA ILE A 4 1.81 2.72 -2.27
C ILE A 4 0.81 1.86 -1.51
N ASP A 5 1.09 0.59 -1.40
CA ASP A 5 0.27 -0.33 -0.60
C ASP A 5 0.84 -0.53 0.82
N ALA A 6 0.13 -1.28 1.64
CA ALA A 6 0.54 -1.56 3.01
C ALA A 6 1.88 -2.32 3.06
N SER A 7 2.17 -3.18 2.08
CA SER A 7 3.42 -3.93 2.05
C SER A 7 4.65 -3.01 1.96
N VAL A 8 4.56 -1.97 1.13
CA VAL A 8 5.62 -0.96 1.00
C VAL A 8 5.71 -0.10 2.25
N ALA A 9 4.58 0.36 2.79
CA ALA A 9 4.56 1.16 4.00
C ALA A 9 5.20 0.42 5.18
N ILE A 10 4.88 -0.85 5.36
CA ILE A 10 5.45 -1.70 6.41
C ILE A 10 6.94 -1.94 6.18
N ALA A 11 7.34 -2.32 4.98
CA ALA A 11 8.76 -2.52 4.65
C ALA A 11 9.59 -1.25 4.89
N ALA A 12 9.07 -0.10 4.47
CA ALA A 12 9.73 1.19 4.67
C ALA A 12 9.81 1.60 6.14
N SER A 13 8.84 1.20 6.97
CA SER A 13 8.76 1.59 8.39
C SER A 13 9.83 0.96 9.28
N HIS A 14 10.60 -0.01 8.79
CA HIS A 14 11.77 -0.54 9.47
C HIS A 14 12.88 0.50 9.66
N SER A 15 12.89 1.54 8.84
CA SER A 15 13.86 2.63 8.90
C SER A 15 13.15 3.98 9.03
N PRO A 16 13.71 4.96 9.79
CA PRO A 16 13.12 6.29 9.88
C PRO A 16 13.11 7.06 8.54
N ILE A 17 13.92 6.64 7.57
CA ILE A 17 14.01 7.27 6.25
C ILE A 17 13.49 6.36 5.12
N GLY A 18 12.81 5.26 5.48
CA GLY A 18 12.40 4.25 4.49
C GLY A 18 11.55 4.81 3.35
N LEU A 19 10.54 5.62 3.66
CA LEU A 19 9.68 6.25 2.65
C LEU A 19 10.39 7.34 1.86
N ALA A 20 11.38 8.02 2.44
CA ALA A 20 12.17 9.03 1.74
C ALA A 20 12.98 8.45 0.58
N ARG A 21 13.24 7.13 0.61
CA ARG A 21 13.94 6.44 -0.48
C ARG A 21 13.14 6.36 -1.78
N LEU A 22 11.83 6.63 -1.73
CA LEU A 22 10.99 6.75 -2.92
C LEU A 22 11.15 8.12 -3.62
N GLY A 23 12.15 8.89 -3.19
CA GLY A 23 12.56 10.13 -3.82
C GLY A 23 11.58 11.27 -3.59
N SER A 24 11.48 12.16 -4.59
CA SER A 24 10.61 13.35 -4.53
C SER A 24 9.17 13.08 -4.98
N HIS A 25 8.79 11.82 -5.16
CA HIS A 25 7.44 11.49 -5.57
C HIS A 25 6.42 11.81 -4.48
N LYS A 26 5.30 12.38 -4.87
CA LYS A 26 4.14 12.46 -3.98
C LYS A 26 3.60 11.05 -3.75
N LEU A 27 3.56 10.61 -2.49
CA LEU A 27 3.06 9.30 -2.10
C LEU A 27 1.60 9.42 -1.67
N VAL A 28 0.76 8.55 -2.22
CA VAL A 28 -0.68 8.53 -1.92
C VAL A 28 -1.13 7.09 -1.66
N ALA A 29 -2.20 6.94 -0.90
CA ALA A 29 -2.81 5.64 -0.66
C ALA A 29 -4.30 5.81 -0.34
N PRO A 30 -5.14 4.78 -0.50
CA PRO A 30 -6.50 4.81 0.02
C PRO A 30 -6.50 4.85 1.55
N HIS A 31 -7.58 5.33 2.15
CA HIS A 31 -7.74 5.36 3.62
C HIS A 31 -7.57 3.98 4.27
N LEU A 32 -7.87 2.92 3.54
CA LEU A 32 -7.64 1.52 3.93
C LEU A 32 -6.20 1.28 4.44
N LEU A 33 -5.21 1.99 3.91
CA LEU A 33 -3.80 1.80 4.30
C LEU A 33 -3.60 1.86 5.82
N ALA A 34 -4.25 2.79 6.49
CA ALA A 34 -4.08 2.99 7.93
C ALA A 34 -4.53 1.76 8.72
N ALA A 35 -5.74 1.27 8.46
CA ALA A 35 -6.30 0.10 9.14
C ALA A 35 -5.53 -1.18 8.78
N GLU A 36 -5.20 -1.36 7.52
CA GLU A 36 -4.48 -2.54 7.05
C GLU A 36 -3.07 -2.61 7.63
N SER A 37 -2.32 -1.52 7.62
CA SER A 37 -0.98 -1.46 8.20
C SER A 37 -0.99 -1.73 9.71
N SER A 38 -1.94 -1.13 10.43
CA SER A 38 -2.13 -1.35 11.87
C SER A 38 -2.43 -2.83 12.16
N SER A 39 -3.33 -3.43 11.39
CA SER A 39 -3.72 -4.83 11.56
C SER A 39 -2.55 -5.79 11.30
N VAL A 40 -1.80 -5.58 10.23
CA VAL A 40 -0.64 -6.42 9.89
C VAL A 40 0.45 -6.32 10.96
N LEU A 41 0.79 -5.10 11.40
CA LEU A 41 1.80 -4.89 12.44
C LEU A 41 1.37 -5.50 13.77
N HIS A 42 0.10 -5.36 14.15
CA HIS A 42 -0.41 -5.96 15.37
C HIS A 42 -0.34 -7.50 15.31
N GLU A 43 -0.70 -8.08 14.17
CA GLU A 43 -0.60 -9.52 13.94
C GLU A 43 0.86 -10.03 14.03
N MET A 44 1.83 -9.27 13.48
CA MET A 44 3.24 -9.60 13.61
C MET A 44 3.70 -9.60 15.07
N VAL A 45 3.26 -8.65 15.88
CA VAL A 45 3.52 -8.61 17.33
C VAL A 45 2.86 -9.80 18.01
N TRP A 46 1.60 -10.07 17.70
CA TRP A 46 0.84 -11.17 18.27
C TRP A 46 1.47 -12.54 17.98
N ARG A 47 2.00 -12.72 16.78
CA ARG A 47 2.75 -13.92 16.37
C ARG A 47 4.19 -13.95 16.87
N ARG A 48 4.61 -12.93 17.62
CA ARG A 48 5.98 -12.79 18.14
C ARG A 48 7.07 -12.72 17.06
N GLU A 49 6.72 -12.24 15.87
CA GLU A 49 7.67 -11.98 14.79
C GLU A 49 8.46 -10.70 15.04
N ILE A 50 7.85 -9.71 15.70
CA ILE A 50 8.47 -8.46 16.16
C ILE A 50 8.07 -8.15 17.60
N ALA A 51 8.89 -7.38 18.32
CA ALA A 51 8.57 -6.91 19.65
C ALA A 51 7.47 -5.85 19.63
N LEU A 52 6.71 -5.72 20.71
CA LEU A 52 5.62 -4.75 20.84
C LEU A 52 6.07 -3.31 20.59
N ASP A 53 7.18 -2.89 21.21
CA ASP A 53 7.72 -1.55 21.04
C ASP A 53 8.17 -1.29 19.59
N ARG A 54 8.71 -2.29 18.91
CA ARG A 54 9.07 -2.23 17.49
C ARG A 54 7.85 -2.04 16.62
N GLY A 55 6.79 -2.82 16.85
CA GLY A 55 5.52 -2.70 16.11
C GLY A 55 4.91 -1.32 16.27
N ARG A 56 4.89 -0.77 17.48
CA ARG A 56 4.39 0.59 17.73
C ARG A 56 5.23 1.67 17.09
N LEU A 57 6.55 1.52 17.10
CA LEU A 57 7.46 2.44 16.40
C LEU A 57 7.21 2.45 14.90
N MET A 58 7.08 1.27 14.29
CA MET A 58 6.80 1.14 12.86
C MET A 58 5.46 1.79 12.50
N LEU A 59 4.42 1.56 13.30
CA LEU A 59 3.11 2.18 13.09
C LEU A 59 3.20 3.71 13.16
N SER A 60 3.92 4.26 14.15
CA SER A 60 4.11 5.71 14.27
C SER A 60 4.87 6.30 13.08
N ARG A 61 5.84 5.59 12.53
CA ARG A 61 6.57 6.01 11.33
C ARG A 61 5.66 6.06 10.09
N ILE A 62 4.75 5.11 9.95
CA ILE A 62 3.76 5.12 8.86
C ILE A 62 2.83 6.32 9.03
N ALA A 63 2.30 6.52 10.23
CA ALA A 63 1.36 7.61 10.52
C ALA A 63 1.98 9.00 10.32
N ALA A 64 3.26 9.16 10.66
CA ALA A 64 3.99 10.43 10.50
C ALA A 64 4.65 10.58 9.11
N GLY A 65 4.59 9.53 8.27
CA GLY A 65 5.22 9.52 6.96
C GLY A 65 4.53 10.42 5.94
N PRO A 66 5.19 10.71 4.82
CA PRO A 66 4.69 11.62 3.81
C PRO A 66 3.66 10.95 2.87
N ILE A 67 2.75 10.16 3.42
CA ILE A 67 1.71 9.47 2.65
C ILE A 67 0.40 10.22 2.81
N GLU A 68 -0.12 10.74 1.71
CA GLU A 68 -1.45 11.35 1.70
C GLU A 68 -2.52 10.27 1.52
N LEU A 69 -3.39 10.13 2.51
CA LEU A 69 -4.54 9.24 2.40
C LEU A 69 -5.67 9.95 1.66
N MET A 70 -6.26 9.28 0.67
CA MET A 70 -7.30 9.87 -0.16
C MET A 70 -8.36 8.85 -0.56
N SER A 71 -9.56 9.37 -0.76
CA SER A 71 -10.71 8.60 -1.24
C SER A 71 -11.45 9.42 -2.29
N PRO A 72 -10.92 9.48 -3.52
CA PRO A 72 -11.58 10.23 -4.58
C PRO A 72 -12.95 9.65 -4.90
N GLU A 73 -13.82 10.50 -5.44
CA GLU A 73 -15.13 10.08 -5.90
C GLU A 73 -15.00 8.91 -6.90
N GLY A 74 -15.85 7.91 -6.73
CA GLY A 74 -15.85 6.72 -7.59
C GLY A 74 -14.82 5.64 -7.22
N LEU A 75 -14.02 5.82 -6.16
CA LEU A 75 -13.03 4.83 -5.77
C LEU A 75 -13.66 3.46 -5.46
N ALA A 76 -14.77 3.43 -4.72
CA ALA A 76 -15.44 2.17 -4.37
C ALA A 76 -15.93 1.41 -5.60
N ASP A 77 -16.59 2.11 -6.53
CA ASP A 77 -17.06 1.51 -7.78
C ASP A 77 -15.90 1.05 -8.67
N ALA A 78 -14.84 1.83 -8.73
CA ALA A 78 -13.63 1.46 -9.48
C ALA A 78 -12.95 0.23 -8.88
N ALA A 79 -12.87 0.13 -7.56
CA ALA A 79 -12.32 -1.04 -6.88
C ALA A 79 -13.16 -2.29 -7.11
N TRP A 80 -14.49 -2.15 -7.09
CA TRP A 80 -15.39 -3.24 -7.45
C TRP A 80 -15.13 -3.76 -8.87
N ALA A 81 -15.06 -2.86 -9.83
CA ALA A 81 -14.79 -3.21 -11.22
C ALA A 81 -13.41 -3.90 -11.39
N VAL A 82 -12.39 -3.44 -10.69
CA VAL A 82 -11.07 -4.09 -10.69
C VAL A 82 -11.15 -5.51 -10.14
N ALA A 83 -11.85 -5.70 -9.02
CA ALA A 83 -12.01 -7.01 -8.41
C ALA A 83 -12.73 -7.99 -9.36
N GLU A 84 -13.78 -7.52 -10.04
CA GLU A 84 -14.47 -8.33 -11.07
C GLU A 84 -13.54 -8.67 -12.25
N GLU A 85 -12.83 -7.70 -12.78
CA GLU A 85 -11.88 -7.88 -13.89
C GLU A 85 -10.79 -8.91 -13.57
N LEU A 86 -10.28 -8.88 -12.34
CA LEU A 86 -9.18 -9.75 -11.91
C LEU A 86 -9.65 -11.06 -11.26
N GLY A 87 -10.94 -11.25 -11.08
CA GLY A 87 -11.50 -12.44 -10.43
C GLY A 87 -11.21 -12.51 -8.94
N TRP A 88 -11.08 -11.35 -8.27
CA TRP A 88 -10.80 -11.28 -6.84
C TRP A 88 -12.09 -11.30 -6.02
N ALA A 89 -12.09 -12.10 -4.94
CA ALA A 89 -13.23 -12.20 -4.04
C ALA A 89 -13.40 -10.96 -3.16
N LYS A 90 -12.31 -10.30 -2.83
CA LYS A 90 -12.29 -9.13 -1.95
C LYS A 90 -11.86 -7.88 -2.71
N THR A 91 -12.29 -6.73 -2.24
CA THR A 91 -11.99 -5.43 -2.87
C THR A 91 -10.83 -4.68 -2.23
N TYR A 92 -10.21 -5.18 -1.15
CA TYR A 92 -9.16 -4.44 -0.43
C TYR A 92 -7.96 -4.13 -1.33
N ASP A 93 -7.34 -5.13 -1.93
CA ASP A 93 -6.21 -4.92 -2.83
C ASP A 93 -6.63 -4.16 -4.10
N ALA A 94 -7.88 -4.35 -4.52
CA ALA A 94 -8.45 -3.66 -5.66
C ALA A 94 -8.54 -2.14 -5.45
N GLU A 95 -8.68 -1.65 -4.23
CA GLU A 95 -8.67 -0.21 -3.96
C GLU A 95 -7.34 0.45 -4.34
N TYR A 96 -6.21 -0.19 -4.06
CA TYR A 96 -4.90 0.34 -4.46
C TYR A 96 -4.75 0.39 -5.98
N VAL A 97 -5.18 -0.66 -6.66
CA VAL A 97 -5.16 -0.73 -8.12
C VAL A 97 -6.08 0.32 -8.73
N ALA A 98 -7.30 0.44 -8.20
CA ALA A 98 -8.29 1.41 -8.65
C ALA A 98 -7.79 2.84 -8.45
N LEU A 99 -7.19 3.14 -7.30
CA LEU A 99 -6.62 4.47 -7.02
C LEU A 99 -5.51 4.80 -8.02
N ALA A 100 -4.61 3.88 -8.30
CA ALA A 100 -3.55 4.08 -9.28
C ALA A 100 -4.10 4.37 -10.68
N ARG A 101 -5.15 3.64 -11.09
CA ARG A 101 -5.82 3.88 -12.37
C ARG A 101 -6.52 5.24 -12.42
N LEU A 102 -7.28 5.60 -11.37
CA LEU A 102 -7.97 6.89 -11.30
C LEU A 102 -7.01 8.08 -11.35
N LEU A 103 -5.84 7.93 -10.75
CA LEU A 103 -4.82 8.98 -10.73
C LEU A 103 -3.85 8.93 -11.91
N GLY A 104 -3.94 7.90 -12.75
CA GLY A 104 -3.04 7.73 -13.89
C GLY A 104 -1.58 7.56 -13.48
N CYS A 105 -1.31 6.89 -12.35
CA CYS A 105 0.03 6.70 -11.83
C CYS A 105 0.33 5.23 -11.53
N ARG A 106 1.57 4.93 -11.11
CA ARG A 106 1.99 3.57 -10.80
C ARG A 106 1.66 3.19 -9.36
N LEU A 107 1.44 1.90 -9.15
CA LEU A 107 1.31 1.27 -7.83
C LEU A 107 2.65 0.65 -7.44
N VAL A 108 3.19 1.06 -6.31
CA VAL A 108 4.43 0.49 -5.75
C VAL A 108 4.05 -0.55 -4.71
N THR A 109 4.55 -1.76 -4.89
CA THR A 109 4.29 -2.90 -3.99
C THR A 109 5.51 -3.81 -3.88
N VAL A 110 5.63 -4.49 -2.76
CA VAL A 110 6.59 -5.60 -2.56
C VAL A 110 5.88 -6.94 -2.41
N ASP A 111 4.55 -6.95 -2.47
CA ASP A 111 3.76 -8.18 -2.40
C ASP A 111 3.83 -8.92 -3.74
N GLU A 112 4.44 -10.11 -3.73
CA GLU A 112 4.60 -10.94 -4.91
C GLU A 112 3.26 -11.41 -5.49
N ARG A 113 2.25 -11.65 -4.65
CA ARG A 113 0.90 -12.00 -5.13
C ARG A 113 0.27 -10.86 -5.89
N MET A 114 0.39 -9.63 -5.36
CA MET A 114 -0.10 -8.42 -6.01
C MET A 114 0.60 -8.23 -7.36
N LEU A 115 1.94 -8.29 -7.37
CA LEU A 115 2.72 -8.14 -8.60
C LEU A 115 2.30 -9.13 -9.68
N ARG A 116 2.11 -10.40 -9.32
CA ARG A 116 1.64 -11.42 -10.27
C ARG A 116 0.19 -11.19 -10.70
N GLY A 117 -0.68 -10.87 -9.75
CA GLY A 117 -2.12 -10.72 -9.99
C GLY A 117 -2.47 -9.59 -10.94
N ILE A 118 -1.66 -8.53 -10.96
CA ILE A 118 -1.92 -7.34 -11.81
C ILE A 118 -0.84 -7.12 -12.89
N ALA A 119 -0.01 -8.12 -13.15
CA ALA A 119 1.09 -8.00 -14.12
C ALA A 119 0.61 -7.53 -15.51
N ARG A 120 -0.54 -8.02 -15.97
CA ARG A 120 -1.13 -7.64 -17.26
C ARG A 120 -1.53 -6.17 -17.36
N LEU A 121 -1.77 -5.52 -16.21
CA LEU A 121 -2.17 -4.11 -16.17
C LEU A 121 -0.99 -3.16 -16.37
N ARG A 122 0.25 -3.65 -16.18
CA ARG A 122 1.50 -2.91 -16.32
C ARG A 122 1.58 -1.61 -15.50
N ILE A 123 0.90 -1.57 -14.35
CA ILE A 123 0.89 -0.42 -13.45
C ILE A 123 1.72 -0.64 -12.19
N ALA A 124 1.98 -1.89 -11.81
CA ALA A 124 2.73 -2.21 -10.62
C ALA A 124 4.24 -2.18 -10.87
N VAL A 125 4.95 -1.63 -9.89
CA VAL A 125 6.42 -1.59 -9.88
C VAL A 125 6.92 -1.90 -8.47
N ARG A 126 8.16 -2.37 -8.38
CA ARG A 126 8.85 -2.51 -7.09
C ARG A 126 9.49 -1.17 -6.68
N PRO A 127 9.77 -0.95 -5.40
CA PRO A 127 10.41 0.29 -4.94
C PRO A 127 11.74 0.62 -5.64
N GLN A 128 12.52 -0.40 -6.01
CA GLN A 128 13.80 -0.22 -6.70
C GLN A 128 13.65 0.13 -8.18
N ASP A 129 12.45 0.00 -8.74
CA ASP A 129 12.16 0.22 -10.17
C ASP A 129 11.39 1.54 -10.40
N VAL A 130 11.28 2.34 -9.36
CA VAL A 130 10.61 3.65 -9.40
C VAL A 130 11.45 4.70 -10.11
#